data_deabfd39a9f38faf98208266fc28eae5
#
_entry.id   deabfd39a9f38faf98208266fc28eae5
#
_cell.length_a   1.000
_cell.length_b   1.000
_cell.length_c   1.000
_cell.angle_alpha   90.00
_cell.angle_beta   90.00
_cell.angle_gamma   90.00
#
_symmetry.space_group_name_H-M   'P 1'
#
loop_
_entity.id
_entity.type
_entity.pdbx_description
1 polymer ?
#
loop_
_entity_poly.entity_id
_entity_poly.type
_entity_poly.pdbx_seq_one_letter_code
_entity_poly.pdbx_strand_id
1 'polypeptide(L)' 'MQIENRLSPEQCAGMDDIRAEIDLLDRAVVSLIGKRYQYVLAAAKFKTSATSVRAPERFKAMLEKRRQWAEQEG' A
#
# COMPACT_ATOMS: atom_id res chain seq x y z
N MET A 1 -2.63 -9.80 -4.96
CA MET A 1 -3.03 -10.24 -3.61
C MET A 1 -4.44 -9.75 -3.33
N GLN A 2 -5.31 -10.63 -2.93
CA GLN A 2 -6.65 -10.26 -2.53
C GLN A 2 -6.70 -10.03 -1.03
N ILE A 3 -7.43 -8.99 -0.64
CA ILE A 3 -7.72 -8.73 0.76
C ILE A 3 -9.08 -9.33 1.03
N GLU A 4 -9.12 -10.34 1.89
CA GLU A 4 -10.36 -11.06 2.18
C GLU A 4 -10.82 -10.74 3.59
N ASN A 5 -11.87 -9.96 3.69
CA ASN A 5 -12.60 -9.78 4.94
C ASN A 5 -13.70 -10.83 5.02
N ARG A 6 -14.03 -11.24 6.22
CA ARG A 6 -15.12 -12.21 6.47
C ARG A 6 -16.47 -11.52 6.55
N LEU A 7 -16.49 -10.32 7.11
CA LEU A 7 -17.71 -9.55 7.29
C LEU A 7 -17.51 -8.17 6.71
N SER A 8 -18.55 -7.63 6.08
CA SER A 8 -18.56 -6.21 5.70
C SER A 8 -18.76 -5.36 6.95
N PRO A 9 -18.45 -4.04 6.87
CA PRO A 9 -18.68 -3.16 8.02
C PRO A 9 -20.11 -3.23 8.56
N GLU A 10 -21.08 -3.34 7.67
CA GLU A 10 -22.49 -3.40 8.04
C GLU A 10 -22.89 -4.73 8.69
N GLN A 11 -22.15 -5.78 8.44
CA GLN A 11 -22.41 -7.12 9.01
C GLN A 11 -21.80 -7.28 10.39
N CYS A 12 -20.92 -6.38 10.82
CA CYS A 12 -20.31 -6.46 12.14
C CYS A 12 -21.35 -6.18 13.21
N ALA A 13 -21.45 -7.09 14.18
CA ALA A 13 -22.43 -7.00 15.27
C ALA A 13 -21.90 -6.26 16.49
N GLY A 14 -20.60 -6.08 16.62
CA GLY A 14 -19.99 -5.41 17.77
C GLY A 14 -18.52 -5.14 17.55
N MET A 15 -17.87 -4.58 18.56
CA MET A 15 -16.47 -4.16 18.47
C MET A 15 -15.52 -5.33 18.21
N ASP A 16 -15.83 -6.52 18.72
CA ASP A 16 -14.97 -7.68 18.49
C ASP A 16 -14.91 -8.04 17.01
N ASP A 17 -16.07 -7.98 16.32
CA ASP A 17 -16.14 -8.24 14.89
C ASP A 17 -15.33 -7.19 14.12
N ILE A 18 -15.49 -5.92 14.48
CA ILE A 18 -14.79 -4.82 13.83
C ILE A 18 -13.28 -4.96 14.01
N ARG A 19 -12.82 -5.25 15.22
CA ARG A 19 -11.40 -5.43 15.50
C ARG A 19 -10.81 -6.59 14.72
N ALA A 20 -11.54 -7.68 14.61
CA ALA A 20 -11.09 -8.85 13.85
C ALA A 20 -10.91 -8.50 12.37
N GLU A 21 -11.85 -7.74 11.79
CA GLU A 21 -11.76 -7.33 10.40
C GLU A 21 -10.63 -6.31 10.18
N ILE A 22 -10.43 -5.39 11.10
CA ILE A 22 -9.30 -4.45 11.06
C ILE A 22 -7.98 -5.20 11.11
N ASP A 23 -7.87 -6.22 11.97
CA ASP A 23 -6.65 -7.01 12.07
C ASP A 23 -6.31 -7.71 10.75
N LEU A 24 -7.32 -8.20 10.04
CA LEU A 24 -7.10 -8.80 8.73
C LEU A 24 -6.55 -7.78 7.73
N LEU A 25 -7.10 -6.58 7.73
CA LEU A 25 -6.63 -5.50 6.86
C LEU A 25 -5.23 -5.05 7.23
N ASP A 26 -4.97 -4.86 8.52
CA ASP A 26 -3.66 -4.43 9.01
C ASP A 26 -2.58 -5.45 8.64
N ARG A 27 -2.89 -6.72 8.78
CA ARG A 27 -1.96 -7.78 8.41
C ARG A 27 -1.65 -7.75 6.93
N ALA A 28 -2.66 -7.53 6.09
CA ALA A 28 -2.48 -7.39 4.66
C ALA A 28 -1.61 -6.16 4.32
N VAL A 29 -1.85 -5.04 5.00
CA VAL A 29 -1.06 -3.83 4.82
C VAL A 29 0.41 -4.08 5.15
N VAL A 30 0.69 -4.70 6.28
CA VAL A 30 2.07 -5.03 6.69
C VAL A 30 2.74 -5.94 5.66
N SER A 31 2.03 -6.95 5.18
CA SER A 31 2.53 -7.87 4.16
C SER A 31 2.87 -7.13 2.86
N LEU A 32 2.01 -6.21 2.44
CA LEU A 32 2.23 -5.43 1.23
C LEU A 32 3.40 -4.46 1.37
N ILE A 33 3.58 -3.86 2.54
CA ILE A 33 4.73 -3.01 2.82
C ILE A 33 6.01 -3.83 2.72
N GLY A 34 6.02 -5.05 3.26
CA GLY A 34 7.16 -5.95 3.16
C GLY A 34 7.51 -6.28 1.73
N LYS A 35 6.52 -6.59 0.90
CA LYS A 35 6.74 -6.84 -0.53
C LYS A 35 7.28 -5.61 -1.23
N ARG A 36 6.70 -4.45 -0.95
CA ARG A 36 7.17 -3.19 -1.52
C ARG A 36 8.63 -2.95 -1.19
N TYR A 37 9.02 -3.24 0.03
CA TYR A 37 10.40 -3.07 0.47
C TYR A 37 11.37 -3.92 -0.34
N GLN A 38 11.00 -5.16 -0.66
CA GLN A 38 11.82 -6.02 -1.49
C GLN A 38 12.07 -5.41 -2.87
N TYR A 39 11.05 -4.79 -3.45
CA TYR A 39 11.21 -4.09 -4.73
C TYR A 39 12.06 -2.83 -4.61
N VAL A 40 11.94 -2.12 -3.50
CA VAL A 40 12.79 -0.96 -3.24
C VAL A 40 14.27 -1.37 -3.16
N LEU A 41 14.56 -2.48 -2.48
CA LEU A 41 15.90 -3.01 -2.42
C LEU A 41 16.41 -3.43 -3.80
N ALA A 42 15.56 -4.09 -4.59
CA ALA A 42 15.91 -4.48 -5.94
C ALA A 42 16.18 -3.27 -6.84
N ALA A 43 15.46 -2.19 -6.66
CA ALA A 43 15.65 -0.97 -7.43
C ALA A 43 17.02 -0.36 -7.23
N ALA A 44 17.67 -0.61 -6.10
CA ALA A 44 19.01 -0.09 -5.84
C ALA A 44 20.04 -0.58 -6.87
N LYS A 45 19.80 -1.75 -7.49
CA LYS A 45 20.68 -2.30 -8.54
C LYS A 45 20.71 -1.41 -9.77
N PHE A 46 19.68 -0.64 -10.00
CA PHE A 46 19.50 0.15 -11.21
C PHE A 46 19.73 1.64 -10.99
N LYS A 47 20.05 2.04 -9.76
CA LYS A 47 20.31 3.45 -9.47
C LYS A 47 21.68 3.85 -9.93
N THR A 48 21.73 4.77 -10.89
CA THR A 48 22.94 5.37 -11.41
C THR A 48 22.84 6.88 -11.28
N SER A 49 23.92 7.60 -11.57
CA SER A 49 23.90 9.08 -11.55
C SER A 49 22.85 9.63 -12.49
N ALA A 50 22.72 9.05 -13.68
CA ALA A 50 21.73 9.49 -14.66
C ALA A 50 20.30 9.26 -14.15
N THR A 51 20.07 8.14 -13.50
CA THR A 51 18.77 7.84 -12.91
C THR A 51 18.44 8.81 -11.78
N SER A 52 19.41 9.17 -10.99
CA SER A 52 19.24 10.12 -9.89
C SER A 52 18.75 11.49 -10.34
N VAL A 53 19.21 11.94 -11.53
CA VAL A 53 18.79 13.23 -12.08
C VAL A 53 17.28 13.27 -12.32
N ARG A 54 16.69 12.15 -12.71
CA ARG A 54 15.25 12.06 -13.01
C ARG A 54 14.41 11.69 -11.80
N ALA A 55 15.04 11.32 -10.70
CA ALA A 55 14.34 10.84 -9.51
C ALA A 55 13.29 11.82 -8.96
N PRO A 56 13.54 13.14 -8.88
CA PRO A 56 12.53 14.07 -8.38
C PRO A 56 11.26 14.11 -9.23
N GLU A 57 11.39 14.04 -10.56
CA GLU A 57 10.23 14.03 -11.45
C GLU A 57 9.41 12.77 -11.29
N ARG A 58 10.08 11.63 -11.19
CA ARG A 58 9.41 10.36 -10.99
C ARG A 58 8.72 10.30 -9.62
N PHE A 59 9.37 10.83 -8.61
CA PHE A 59 8.81 10.89 -7.27
C PHE A 59 7.52 11.73 -7.25
N LYS A 60 7.56 12.88 -7.90
CA LYS A 60 6.40 13.77 -8.00
C LYS A 60 5.24 13.07 -8.70
N ALA A 61 5.52 12.41 -9.84
CA ALA A 61 4.49 11.68 -10.58
C ALA A 61 3.92 10.53 -9.76
N MET A 62 4.76 9.84 -9.01
CA MET A 62 4.33 8.76 -8.13
C MET A 62 3.37 9.27 -7.05
N LEU A 63 3.72 10.36 -6.38
CA LEU A 63 2.88 10.93 -5.34
C LEU A 63 1.53 11.36 -5.88
N GLU A 64 1.51 11.99 -7.06
CA GLU A 64 0.27 12.43 -7.69
C GLU A 64 -0.64 11.24 -8.01
N LYS A 65 -0.06 10.16 -8.53
CA LYS A 65 -0.83 8.96 -8.83
C LYS A 65 -1.43 8.34 -7.58
N ARG A 66 -0.65 8.28 -6.51
CA ARG A 66 -1.13 7.72 -5.25
C ARG A 66 -2.19 8.59 -4.60
N ARG A 67 -2.10 9.92 -4.77
CA ARG A 67 -3.14 10.84 -4.34
C ARG A 67 -4.45 10.54 -5.05
N GLN A 68 -4.39 10.32 -6.36
CA GLN A 68 -5.57 9.96 -7.15
C GLN A 68 -6.18 8.64 -6.67
N TRP A 69 -5.34 7.65 -6.39
CA TRP A 69 -5.83 6.36 -5.88
C TRP A 69 -6.52 6.53 -4.53
N ALA A 70 -5.94 7.34 -3.65
CA ALA A 70 -6.54 7.58 -2.35
C ALA A 70 -7.91 8.24 -2.48
N GLU A 71 -8.06 9.16 -3.41
CA GLU A 71 -9.35 9.80 -3.68
C GLU A 71 -10.38 8.79 -4.20
N GLN A 72 -9.95 7.85 -5.04
CA GLN A 72 -10.82 6.80 -5.57
C GLN A 72 -11.31 5.85 -4.50
N GLU A 73 -10.48 5.59 -3.51
CA GLU A 73 -10.83 4.67 -2.43
C GLU A 73 -11.68 5.34 -1.33
N GLY A 74 -11.74 6.63 -1.30
CA GLY A 74 -12.58 7.35 -0.35
C GLY A 74 -11.86 7.93 0.85
#